data_2d6b5ab94264d9fac5d0dbd8a1306278
#
_entry.id   2d6b5ab94264d9fac5d0dbd8a1306278
#
_cell.length_a   1.000
_cell.length_b   1.000
_cell.length_c   1.000
_cell.angle_alpha   90.00
_cell.angle_beta   90.00
_cell.angle_gamma   90.00
#
_symmetry.space_group_name_H-M   'P 1'
#
loop_
_entity.id
_entity.type
_entity.pdbx_description
1 polymer ?
#
loop_
_entity_poly.entity_id
_entity_poly.type
_entity_poly.pdbx_seq_one_letter_code
_entity_poly.pdbx_strand_id
1 'polypeptide(L)'
;FVLLLLVISYIIIHRDAKSIKRYKRKTTDLIGQLEQSVQQNKALITSRKKAVHTITHELRTPLTAITGYTELLQKECSKGNNVHFLQSIQQSSNRMRDMLNTLLDFFRLDNGKEQPRMQPCRISAITHILETEFMPIAMNKGLSLTVKNVSDAVVLTDKERIIQIGNNLLSNAIKFTEEGGVSLTTNYTNGVLTITVKDTGTGMTEDEQQQVFGAFERLSNAAAKDGFGLGLTIVKNIVTMLSGKIRLESEKWKGSRFTVEIPMQKAKELPEKEIQTYIHRKDRNFNIVASDNDEVLLLMLKEMYAQEGIHCDTCTDAAELMEMVRRKEYNLLLTDLNMPDINGFELLELLRSSNVGNSQTIPVVVATASGSCDAEELLAKGFAGCLFKPFSISELMEVSDRCAIKEAPDGKPDFSALLSYGNEAVMLEKLMTETEKEMQTIREAATEKDLRKLDSLTHHLRSSWEILRADQPLRELYRLLHSDVIPDEEVLSHAVIAVLNKGAEIIRLAEEERRKYENG
;
A
#
# COMPACT_ATOMS: atom_id res chain seq x y z
N PHE A 1 -10.58 11.40 -87.48
CA PHE A 1 -11.38 11.83 -86.29
C PHE A 1 -11.97 10.63 -85.54
N VAL A 2 -12.63 9.71 -86.21
CA VAL A 2 -13.27 8.51 -85.62
C VAL A 2 -12.21 7.59 -84.93
N LEU A 3 -11.05 7.38 -85.58
CA LEU A 3 -10.00 6.55 -85.01
C LEU A 3 -9.41 7.16 -83.73
N LEU A 4 -9.29 8.46 -83.63
CA LEU A 4 -8.81 9.18 -82.45
C LEU A 4 -9.79 9.05 -81.30
N LEU A 5 -11.07 9.14 -81.57
CA LEU A 5 -12.14 8.93 -80.55
C LEU A 5 -12.13 7.50 -80.00
N LEU A 6 -11.91 6.48 -80.87
CA LEU A 6 -11.83 5.08 -80.41
C LEU A 6 -10.59 4.85 -79.58
N VAL A 7 -9.46 5.44 -79.88
CA VAL A 7 -8.21 5.33 -79.08
C VAL A 7 -8.39 6.01 -77.71
N ILE A 8 -9.00 7.21 -77.66
CA ILE A 8 -9.30 7.90 -76.42
C ILE A 8 -10.25 7.08 -75.54
N SER A 9 -11.34 6.56 -76.11
CA SER A 9 -12.30 5.69 -75.42
C SER A 9 -11.63 4.44 -74.86
N TYR A 10 -10.77 3.78 -75.65
CA TYR A 10 -10.02 2.63 -75.17
C TYR A 10 -9.08 2.96 -73.98
N ILE A 11 -8.37 4.07 -74.04
CA ILE A 11 -7.49 4.53 -72.95
C ILE A 11 -8.31 4.79 -71.66
N ILE A 12 -9.49 5.46 -71.79
CA ILE A 12 -10.36 5.76 -70.66
C ILE A 12 -10.86 4.45 -70.02
N ILE A 13 -11.40 3.54 -70.85
CA ILE A 13 -11.94 2.24 -70.38
C ILE A 13 -10.84 1.43 -69.67
N HIS A 14 -9.62 1.40 -70.26
CA HIS A 14 -8.51 0.64 -69.66
C HIS A 14 -8.04 1.25 -68.33
N ARG A 15 -8.01 2.59 -68.22
CA ARG A 15 -7.71 3.31 -66.98
C ARG A 15 -8.74 3.04 -65.89
N ASP A 16 -10.01 3.10 -66.26
CA ASP A 16 -11.12 2.87 -65.32
C ASP A 16 -11.17 1.40 -64.88
N ALA A 17 -10.93 0.44 -65.76
CA ALA A 17 -10.79 -0.97 -65.39
C ALA A 17 -9.65 -1.23 -64.39
N LYS A 18 -8.50 -0.56 -64.60
CA LYS A 18 -7.34 -0.63 -63.70
C LYS A 18 -7.67 0.01 -62.33
N SER A 19 -8.41 1.12 -62.32
CA SER A 19 -8.88 1.80 -61.11
C SER A 19 -9.88 0.92 -60.33
N ILE A 20 -10.87 0.35 -61.01
CA ILE A 20 -11.85 -0.58 -60.41
C ILE A 20 -11.15 -1.79 -59.80
N LYS A 21 -10.17 -2.36 -60.48
CA LYS A 21 -9.39 -3.50 -59.93
C LYS A 21 -8.60 -3.11 -58.68
N ARG A 22 -8.11 -1.89 -58.60
CA ARG A 22 -7.39 -1.35 -57.42
C ARG A 22 -8.34 -1.10 -56.26
N TYR A 23 -9.53 -0.54 -56.52
CA TYR A 23 -10.56 -0.37 -55.51
C TYR A 23 -11.07 -1.71 -54.97
N LYS A 24 -11.32 -2.68 -55.86
CA LYS A 24 -11.77 -4.02 -55.46
C LYS A 24 -10.75 -4.70 -54.52
N ARG A 25 -9.45 -4.60 -54.81
CA ARG A 25 -8.40 -5.13 -53.91
C ARG A 25 -8.42 -4.43 -52.56
N LYS A 26 -8.45 -3.08 -52.52
CA LYS A 26 -8.52 -2.35 -51.26
C LYS A 26 -9.74 -2.72 -50.45
N THR A 27 -10.90 -2.87 -51.07
CA THR A 27 -12.13 -3.25 -50.40
C THR A 27 -12.04 -4.66 -49.81
N THR A 28 -11.45 -5.60 -50.54
CA THR A 28 -11.23 -6.97 -50.06
C THR A 28 -10.29 -6.99 -48.86
N ASP A 29 -9.20 -6.24 -48.89
CA ASP A 29 -8.24 -6.12 -47.80
C ASP A 29 -8.90 -5.48 -46.54
N LEU A 30 -9.73 -4.45 -46.76
CA LEU A 30 -10.47 -3.79 -45.68
C LEU A 30 -11.51 -4.73 -45.03
N ILE A 31 -12.24 -5.50 -45.84
CA ILE A 31 -13.18 -6.52 -45.35
C ILE A 31 -12.46 -7.57 -44.52
N GLY A 32 -11.29 -8.06 -44.98
CA GLY A 32 -10.50 -9.03 -44.20
C GLY A 32 -10.02 -8.47 -42.85
N GLN A 33 -9.56 -7.22 -42.81
CA GLN A 33 -9.20 -6.55 -41.56
C GLN A 33 -10.40 -6.34 -40.63
N LEU A 34 -11.56 -5.99 -41.16
CA LEU A 34 -12.79 -5.85 -40.40
C LEU A 34 -13.26 -7.18 -39.82
N GLU A 35 -13.25 -8.25 -40.61
CA GLU A 35 -13.59 -9.60 -40.17
C GLU A 35 -12.66 -10.06 -39.05
N GLN A 36 -11.35 -9.84 -39.16
CA GLN A 36 -10.38 -10.13 -38.12
C GLN A 36 -10.65 -9.35 -36.84
N SER A 37 -10.94 -8.06 -36.95
CA SER A 37 -11.28 -7.19 -35.82
C SER A 37 -12.59 -7.63 -35.13
N VAL A 38 -13.61 -7.99 -35.91
CA VAL A 38 -14.87 -8.52 -35.39
C VAL A 38 -14.67 -9.84 -34.64
N GLN A 39 -13.82 -10.70 -35.17
CA GLN A 39 -13.48 -11.98 -34.53
C GLN A 39 -12.73 -11.79 -33.22
N GLN A 40 -11.76 -10.87 -33.19
CA GLN A 40 -11.04 -10.48 -31.97
C GLN A 40 -11.97 -9.88 -30.93
N ASN A 41 -12.90 -8.99 -31.32
CA ASN A 41 -13.89 -8.40 -30.42
C ASN A 41 -14.86 -9.45 -29.88
N LYS A 42 -15.31 -10.42 -30.69
CA LYS A 42 -16.16 -11.52 -30.21
C LYS A 42 -15.43 -12.38 -29.18
N ALA A 43 -14.15 -12.71 -29.42
CA ALA A 43 -13.32 -13.46 -28.48
C ALA A 43 -13.15 -12.71 -27.15
N LEU A 44 -12.90 -11.39 -27.21
CA LEU A 44 -12.79 -10.53 -26.04
C LEU A 44 -14.10 -10.46 -25.23
N ILE A 45 -15.24 -10.31 -25.89
CA ILE A 45 -16.57 -10.30 -25.22
C ILE A 45 -16.83 -11.64 -24.55
N THR A 46 -16.50 -12.74 -25.21
CA THR A 46 -16.69 -14.09 -24.66
C THR A 46 -15.81 -14.32 -23.43
N SER A 47 -14.54 -13.90 -23.50
CA SER A 47 -13.61 -13.94 -22.36
C SER A 47 -14.12 -13.09 -21.19
N ARG A 48 -14.59 -11.87 -21.44
CA ARG A 48 -15.18 -11.01 -20.39
C ARG A 48 -16.43 -11.62 -19.76
N LYS A 49 -17.32 -12.22 -20.54
CA LYS A 49 -18.50 -12.94 -20.01
C LYS A 49 -18.10 -14.11 -19.12
N LYS A 50 -17.12 -14.92 -19.56
CA LYS A 50 -16.57 -16.02 -18.78
C LYS A 50 -15.97 -15.53 -17.47
N ALA A 51 -15.20 -14.43 -17.50
CA ALA A 51 -14.64 -13.78 -16.33
C ALA A 51 -15.72 -13.38 -15.31
N VAL A 52 -16.73 -12.64 -15.75
CA VAL A 52 -17.83 -12.19 -14.86
C VAL A 52 -18.57 -13.39 -14.26
N HIS A 53 -18.82 -14.43 -15.04
CA HIS A 53 -19.47 -15.64 -14.53
C HIS A 53 -18.63 -16.35 -13.47
N THR A 54 -17.32 -16.52 -13.72
CA THR A 54 -16.38 -17.14 -12.78
C THR A 54 -16.28 -16.33 -11.49
N ILE A 55 -16.12 -15.01 -11.58
CA ILE A 55 -16.07 -14.09 -10.44
C ILE A 55 -17.34 -14.22 -9.58
N THR A 56 -18.50 -14.17 -10.22
CA THR A 56 -19.80 -14.26 -9.52
C THR A 56 -19.95 -15.60 -8.80
N HIS A 57 -19.55 -16.68 -9.42
CA HIS A 57 -19.64 -18.02 -8.83
C HIS A 57 -18.70 -18.18 -7.63
N GLU A 58 -17.44 -17.78 -7.79
CA GLU A 58 -16.41 -17.90 -6.76
C GLU A 58 -16.66 -16.98 -5.55
N LEU A 59 -17.25 -15.79 -5.75
CA LEU A 59 -17.67 -14.91 -4.65
C LEU A 59 -18.92 -15.43 -3.93
N ARG A 60 -19.84 -16.08 -4.61
CA ARG A 60 -21.07 -16.63 -4.01
C ARG A 60 -20.77 -17.71 -2.98
N THR A 61 -19.79 -18.57 -3.22
CA THR A 61 -19.44 -19.71 -2.33
C THR A 61 -19.03 -19.24 -0.94
N PRO A 62 -18.02 -18.35 -0.73
CA PRO A 62 -17.66 -17.87 0.59
C PRO A 62 -18.77 -17.03 1.22
N LEU A 63 -19.53 -16.26 0.43
CA LEU A 63 -20.66 -15.48 0.94
C LEU A 63 -21.76 -16.41 1.49
N THR A 64 -22.08 -17.52 0.79
CA THR A 64 -23.03 -18.51 1.28
C THR A 64 -22.56 -19.16 2.58
N ALA A 65 -21.25 -19.46 2.70
CA ALA A 65 -20.68 -20.00 3.92
C ALA A 65 -20.78 -19.00 5.09
N ILE A 66 -20.42 -17.72 4.88
CA ILE A 66 -20.56 -16.66 5.87
C ILE A 66 -22.01 -16.57 6.36
N THR A 67 -22.96 -16.45 5.42
CA THR A 67 -24.39 -16.33 5.73
C THR A 67 -24.89 -17.56 6.50
N GLY A 68 -24.57 -18.77 6.02
CA GLY A 68 -25.01 -20.00 6.67
C GLY A 68 -24.45 -20.17 8.10
N TYR A 69 -23.16 -19.93 8.31
CA TYR A 69 -22.57 -20.00 9.65
C TYR A 69 -23.07 -18.88 10.58
N THR A 70 -23.38 -17.70 10.05
CA THR A 70 -23.99 -16.62 10.82
C THR A 70 -25.40 -16.98 11.30
N GLU A 71 -26.22 -17.60 10.43
CA GLU A 71 -27.55 -18.10 10.78
C GLU A 71 -27.48 -19.22 11.82
N LEU A 72 -26.48 -20.12 11.73
CA LEU A 72 -26.26 -21.17 12.72
C LEU A 72 -25.86 -20.59 14.08
N LEU A 73 -24.97 -19.57 14.09
CA LEU A 73 -24.60 -18.86 15.32
C LEU A 73 -25.80 -18.18 16.00
N GLN A 74 -26.72 -17.59 15.23
CA GLN A 74 -27.93 -16.98 15.76
C GLN A 74 -28.91 -17.98 16.36
N LYS A 75 -28.94 -19.21 15.85
CA LYS A 75 -29.85 -20.28 16.31
C LYS A 75 -29.30 -21.09 17.48
N GLU A 76 -27.98 -21.24 17.59
CA GLU A 76 -27.35 -22.04 18.63
C GLU A 76 -26.98 -21.20 19.87
N CYS A 77 -27.73 -21.35 20.97
CA CYS A 77 -27.36 -20.80 22.27
C CYS A 77 -26.29 -21.62 23.02
N SER A 78 -25.74 -22.69 22.45
CA SER A 78 -24.80 -23.59 23.14
C SER A 78 -23.34 -23.24 22.83
N LYS A 79 -22.55 -23.02 23.87
CA LYS A 79 -21.18 -22.46 23.88
C LYS A 79 -20.09 -23.31 23.18
N GLY A 80 -20.37 -24.50 22.66
CA GLY A 80 -19.33 -25.42 22.16
C GLY A 80 -18.95 -25.24 20.70
N ASN A 81 -19.90 -24.92 19.81
CA ASN A 81 -19.69 -24.88 18.36
C ASN A 81 -19.40 -23.47 17.81
N ASN A 82 -19.59 -22.42 18.62
CA ASN A 82 -19.47 -21.04 18.18
C ASN A 82 -18.06 -20.69 17.68
N VAL A 83 -17.01 -21.24 18.28
CA VAL A 83 -15.62 -21.01 17.85
C VAL A 83 -15.38 -21.58 16.45
N HIS A 84 -15.87 -22.76 16.15
CA HIS A 84 -15.74 -23.38 14.82
C HIS A 84 -16.51 -22.58 13.76
N PHE A 85 -17.71 -22.09 14.04
CA PHE A 85 -18.48 -21.27 13.11
C PHE A 85 -17.80 -19.91 12.85
N LEU A 86 -17.30 -19.27 13.91
CA LEU A 86 -16.53 -18.03 13.78
C LEU A 86 -15.25 -18.22 12.95
N GLN A 87 -14.51 -19.32 13.16
CA GLN A 87 -13.33 -19.65 12.37
C GLN A 87 -13.69 -19.87 10.88
N SER A 88 -14.81 -20.55 10.60
CA SER A 88 -15.28 -20.79 9.24
C SER A 88 -15.73 -19.49 8.54
N ILE A 89 -16.38 -18.57 9.26
CA ILE A 89 -16.73 -17.25 8.76
C ILE A 89 -15.45 -16.46 8.45
N GLN A 90 -14.49 -16.45 9.39
CA GLN A 90 -13.23 -15.75 9.21
C GLN A 90 -12.44 -16.26 8.01
N GLN A 91 -12.34 -17.58 7.86
CA GLN A 91 -11.67 -18.20 6.73
C GLN A 91 -12.35 -17.84 5.40
N SER A 92 -13.68 -17.85 5.35
CA SER A 92 -14.46 -17.48 4.16
C SER A 92 -14.32 -16.01 3.81
N SER A 93 -14.30 -15.12 4.82
CA SER A 93 -14.06 -13.69 4.64
C SER A 93 -12.66 -13.39 4.12
N ASN A 94 -11.63 -14.01 4.70
CA ASN A 94 -10.24 -13.88 4.23
C ASN A 94 -10.11 -14.33 2.77
N ARG A 95 -10.72 -15.48 2.44
CA ARG A 95 -10.73 -15.99 1.07
C ARG A 95 -11.38 -15.01 0.09
N MET A 96 -12.50 -14.39 0.47
CA MET A 96 -13.17 -13.37 -0.36
C MET A 96 -12.28 -12.14 -0.55
N ARG A 97 -11.61 -11.67 0.50
CA ARG A 97 -10.66 -10.56 0.43
C ARG A 97 -9.51 -10.84 -0.55
N ASP A 98 -8.88 -12.01 -0.42
CA ASP A 98 -7.76 -12.42 -1.30
C ASP A 98 -8.21 -12.50 -2.77
N MET A 99 -9.45 -12.95 -2.98
CA MET A 99 -10.09 -12.95 -4.28
C MET A 99 -10.24 -11.54 -4.87
N LEU A 100 -10.81 -10.62 -4.09
CA LEU A 100 -11.00 -9.24 -4.54
C LEU A 100 -9.67 -8.57 -4.86
N ASN A 101 -8.66 -8.74 -4.01
CA ASN A 101 -7.32 -8.19 -4.23
C ASN A 101 -6.68 -8.74 -5.52
N THR A 102 -6.78 -10.04 -5.75
CA THR A 102 -6.29 -10.68 -6.98
C THR A 102 -6.97 -10.14 -8.24
N LEU A 103 -8.28 -9.92 -8.19
CA LEU A 103 -9.05 -9.33 -9.29
C LEU A 103 -8.64 -7.88 -9.58
N LEU A 104 -8.48 -7.09 -8.53
CA LEU A 104 -8.08 -5.69 -8.66
C LEU A 104 -6.67 -5.57 -9.23
N ASP A 105 -5.73 -6.39 -8.78
CA ASP A 105 -4.39 -6.47 -9.34
C ASP A 105 -4.41 -6.89 -10.82
N PHE A 106 -5.21 -7.88 -11.17
CA PHE A 106 -5.38 -8.29 -12.56
C PHE A 106 -5.86 -7.13 -13.43
N PHE A 107 -6.92 -6.40 -13.02
CA PHE A 107 -7.44 -5.28 -13.80
C PHE A 107 -6.47 -4.10 -13.91
N ARG A 108 -5.68 -3.82 -12.86
CA ARG A 108 -4.63 -2.79 -12.90
C ARG A 108 -3.57 -3.12 -13.94
N LEU A 109 -3.04 -4.35 -13.89
CA LEU A 109 -2.01 -4.83 -14.80
C LEU A 109 -2.51 -4.98 -16.24
N ASP A 110 -3.75 -5.44 -16.44
CA ASP A 110 -4.35 -5.65 -17.76
C ASP A 110 -4.60 -4.32 -18.51
N ASN A 111 -4.85 -3.23 -17.78
CA ASN A 111 -4.99 -1.90 -18.37
C ASN A 111 -3.69 -1.29 -18.87
N GLY A 112 -2.54 -1.87 -18.58
CA GLY A 112 -1.21 -1.46 -19.08
C GLY A 112 -0.78 -0.05 -18.68
N LYS A 113 -1.44 0.58 -17.69
CA LYS A 113 -1.13 1.93 -17.21
C LYS A 113 -0.19 1.93 -16.01
N GLU A 114 -0.02 0.77 -15.38
CA GLU A 114 0.83 0.62 -14.20
C GLU A 114 2.31 0.69 -14.60
N GLN A 115 3.08 1.50 -13.88
CA GLN A 115 4.53 1.60 -14.03
C GLN A 115 5.21 0.93 -12.85
N PRO A 116 6.32 0.19 -13.07
CA PRO A 116 7.03 -0.48 -11.99
C PRO A 116 7.72 0.54 -11.08
N ARG A 117 7.65 0.32 -9.76
CA ARG A 117 8.31 1.14 -8.73
C ARG A 117 9.75 0.66 -8.55
N MET A 118 10.65 1.26 -9.30
CA MET A 118 12.05 0.85 -9.32
C MET A 118 12.81 1.36 -8.10
N GLN A 119 13.22 0.46 -7.18
CA GLN A 119 14.00 0.76 -6.00
C GLN A 119 15.18 -0.20 -5.84
N PRO A 120 16.28 0.23 -5.19
CA PRO A 120 17.38 -0.67 -4.90
C PRO A 120 16.92 -1.78 -3.94
N CYS A 121 17.12 -3.02 -4.34
CA CYS A 121 16.73 -4.19 -3.55
C CYS A 121 17.78 -5.28 -3.62
N ARG A 122 18.06 -5.91 -2.47
CA ARG A 122 18.97 -7.07 -2.36
C ARG A 122 18.19 -8.34 -2.68
N ILE A 123 18.68 -9.16 -3.61
CA ILE A 123 18.00 -10.37 -4.07
C ILE A 123 17.82 -11.38 -2.93
N SER A 124 18.83 -11.54 -2.05
CA SER A 124 18.71 -12.41 -0.88
C SER A 124 17.57 -12.01 0.06
N ALA A 125 17.27 -10.70 0.19
CA ALA A 125 16.17 -10.24 1.02
C ALA A 125 14.81 -10.68 0.45
N ILE A 126 14.63 -10.64 -0.88
CA ILE A 126 13.41 -11.14 -1.54
C ILE A 126 13.31 -12.67 -1.33
N THR A 127 14.41 -13.37 -1.56
CA THR A 127 14.45 -14.84 -1.43
C THR A 127 14.13 -15.28 0.00
N HIS A 128 14.63 -14.55 1.00
CA HIS A 128 14.36 -14.84 2.41
C HIS A 128 12.90 -14.59 2.81
N ILE A 129 12.27 -13.54 2.27
CA ILE A 129 10.83 -13.29 2.49
C ILE A 129 10.01 -14.47 1.97
N LEU A 130 10.26 -14.92 0.73
CA LEU A 130 9.57 -16.05 0.13
C LEU A 130 9.82 -17.36 0.90
N GLU A 131 11.04 -17.59 1.36
CA GLU A 131 11.38 -18.75 2.18
C GLU A 131 10.62 -18.76 3.50
N THR A 132 10.63 -17.64 4.22
CA THR A 132 9.94 -17.48 5.51
C THR A 132 8.44 -17.70 5.39
N GLU A 133 7.83 -17.21 4.32
CA GLU A 133 6.39 -17.33 4.08
C GLU A 133 5.99 -18.77 3.71
N PHE A 134 6.73 -19.43 2.81
CA PHE A 134 6.32 -20.70 2.24
C PHE A 134 6.87 -21.94 2.94
N MET A 135 7.93 -21.84 3.73
CA MET A 135 8.51 -22.97 4.48
C MET A 135 7.48 -23.63 5.42
N PRO A 136 6.75 -22.88 6.28
CA PRO A 136 5.73 -23.47 7.14
C PRO A 136 4.59 -24.10 6.36
N ILE A 137 4.18 -23.49 5.23
CA ILE A 137 3.09 -24.00 4.39
C ILE A 137 3.46 -25.34 3.75
N ALA A 138 4.68 -25.44 3.22
CA ALA A 138 5.21 -26.67 2.65
C ALA A 138 5.33 -27.77 3.71
N MET A 139 5.92 -27.46 4.87
CA MET A 139 6.06 -28.41 5.98
C MET A 139 4.71 -28.92 6.48
N ASN A 140 3.71 -28.06 6.65
CA ASN A 140 2.36 -28.46 7.07
C ASN A 140 1.68 -29.40 6.06
N LYS A 141 2.08 -29.33 4.79
CA LYS A 141 1.60 -30.23 3.73
C LYS A 141 2.46 -31.50 3.59
N GLY A 142 3.56 -31.64 4.34
CA GLY A 142 4.50 -32.75 4.25
C GLY A 142 5.44 -32.69 3.04
N LEU A 143 5.62 -31.51 2.43
CA LEU A 143 6.48 -31.29 1.27
C LEU A 143 7.85 -30.75 1.69
N SER A 144 8.91 -31.12 0.96
CA SER A 144 10.22 -30.47 1.09
C SER A 144 10.22 -29.17 0.29
N LEU A 145 10.66 -28.07 0.93
CA LEU A 145 10.96 -26.81 0.23
C LEU A 145 12.47 -26.53 0.28
N THR A 146 13.08 -26.37 -0.89
CA THR A 146 14.50 -26.03 -1.01
C THR A 146 14.63 -24.66 -1.65
N VAL A 147 15.25 -23.71 -0.94
CA VAL A 147 15.48 -22.34 -1.43
C VAL A 147 16.99 -22.12 -1.63
N LYS A 148 17.38 -21.64 -2.81
CA LYS A 148 18.79 -21.36 -3.16
C LYS A 148 18.90 -19.98 -3.79
N ASN A 149 19.73 -19.14 -3.20
CA ASN A 149 20.21 -17.92 -3.84
C ASN A 149 21.65 -18.16 -4.33
N VAL A 150 21.82 -18.19 -5.66
CA VAL A 150 23.11 -18.53 -6.30
C VAL A 150 24.02 -17.32 -6.35
N SER A 151 23.48 -16.11 -6.51
CA SER A 151 24.26 -14.87 -6.50
C SER A 151 23.51 -13.78 -5.74
N ASP A 152 24.17 -13.14 -4.80
CA ASP A 152 23.61 -11.99 -4.08
C ASP A 152 24.06 -10.69 -4.74
N ALA A 153 23.10 -9.86 -5.10
CA ALA A 153 23.36 -8.57 -5.72
C ALA A 153 22.28 -7.58 -5.29
N VAL A 154 22.65 -6.30 -5.24
CA VAL A 154 21.68 -5.20 -5.13
C VAL A 154 21.32 -4.75 -6.54
N VAL A 155 20.04 -4.83 -6.87
CA VAL A 155 19.49 -4.50 -8.19
C VAL A 155 18.38 -3.44 -8.07
N LEU A 156 18.22 -2.65 -9.11
CA LEU A 156 17.11 -1.71 -9.23
C LEU A 156 15.89 -2.47 -9.76
N THR A 157 14.87 -2.63 -8.91
CA THR A 157 13.68 -3.42 -9.25
C THR A 157 12.46 -2.98 -8.44
N ASP A 158 11.28 -3.41 -8.87
CA ASP A 158 10.06 -3.36 -8.08
C ASP A 158 10.00 -4.60 -7.17
N LYS A 159 10.37 -4.40 -5.90
CA LYS A 159 10.45 -5.47 -4.89
C LYS A 159 9.12 -6.20 -4.71
N GLU A 160 8.01 -5.45 -4.64
CA GLU A 160 6.68 -6.02 -4.39
C GLU A 160 6.23 -6.89 -5.56
N ARG A 161 6.48 -6.46 -6.78
CA ARG A 161 6.15 -7.22 -7.98
C ARG A 161 7.00 -8.48 -8.14
N ILE A 162 8.27 -8.45 -7.73
CA ILE A 162 9.12 -9.66 -7.73
C ILE A 162 8.63 -10.65 -6.68
N ILE A 163 8.28 -10.19 -5.46
CA ILE A 163 7.68 -11.03 -4.42
C ILE A 163 6.37 -11.64 -4.94
N GLN A 164 5.52 -10.85 -5.59
CA GLN A 164 4.25 -11.33 -6.14
C GLN A 164 4.44 -12.42 -7.21
N ILE A 165 5.46 -12.34 -8.06
CA ILE A 165 5.85 -13.44 -8.97
C ILE A 165 6.17 -14.69 -8.17
N GLY A 166 7.03 -14.57 -7.15
CA GLY A 166 7.43 -15.68 -6.28
C GLY A 166 6.24 -16.34 -5.58
N ASN A 167 5.37 -15.53 -4.98
CA ASN A 167 4.16 -15.99 -4.28
C ASN A 167 3.22 -16.78 -5.19
N ASN A 168 2.94 -16.25 -6.38
CA ASN A 168 2.08 -16.96 -7.34
C ASN A 168 2.67 -18.29 -7.81
N LEU A 169 3.97 -18.33 -8.09
CA LEU A 169 4.64 -19.55 -8.56
C LEU A 169 4.78 -20.58 -7.44
N LEU A 170 5.22 -20.19 -6.24
CA LEU A 170 5.37 -21.11 -5.09
C LEU A 170 4.02 -21.62 -4.58
N SER A 171 3.02 -20.77 -4.47
CA SER A 171 1.66 -21.16 -4.09
C SER A 171 1.11 -22.22 -5.06
N ASN A 172 1.27 -22.03 -6.37
CA ASN A 172 0.88 -23.02 -7.37
C ASN A 172 1.68 -24.31 -7.23
N ALA A 173 2.99 -24.25 -7.09
CA ALA A 173 3.86 -25.42 -6.93
C ALA A 173 3.44 -26.26 -5.72
N ILE A 174 3.26 -25.64 -4.54
CA ILE A 174 2.83 -26.35 -3.32
C ILE A 174 1.40 -26.89 -3.48
N LYS A 175 0.50 -26.12 -4.12
CA LYS A 175 -0.88 -26.52 -4.33
C LYS A 175 -1.00 -27.81 -5.18
N PHE A 176 -0.22 -27.91 -6.25
CA PHE A 176 -0.31 -29.03 -7.21
C PHE A 176 0.67 -30.18 -6.97
N THR A 177 1.50 -30.08 -5.92
CA THR A 177 2.36 -31.17 -5.45
C THR A 177 1.70 -31.84 -4.25
N GLU A 178 1.50 -33.14 -4.30
CA GLU A 178 0.92 -33.93 -3.21
C GLU A 178 2.02 -34.64 -2.40
N GLU A 179 3.04 -35.14 -3.06
CA GLU A 179 4.21 -35.78 -2.45
C GLU A 179 5.49 -35.30 -3.14
N GLY A 180 6.60 -35.27 -2.39
CA GLY A 180 7.89 -34.85 -2.90
C GLY A 180 8.28 -33.41 -2.47
N GLY A 181 8.56 -32.52 -3.42
CA GLY A 181 9.07 -31.22 -3.03
C GLY A 181 8.98 -30.12 -4.09
N VAL A 182 9.25 -28.92 -3.60
CA VAL A 182 9.33 -27.68 -4.38
C VAL A 182 10.71 -27.07 -4.20
N SER A 183 11.24 -26.47 -5.25
CA SER A 183 12.50 -25.70 -5.16
C SER A 183 12.36 -24.32 -5.78
N LEU A 184 12.85 -23.31 -5.06
CA LEU A 184 13.03 -21.94 -5.53
C LEU A 184 14.53 -21.70 -5.73
N THR A 185 14.92 -21.23 -6.91
CA THR A 185 16.30 -20.81 -7.19
C THR A 185 16.29 -19.42 -7.77
N THR A 186 17.08 -18.51 -7.17
CA THR A 186 17.32 -17.16 -7.68
C THR A 186 18.77 -17.01 -8.10
N ASN A 187 19.02 -16.38 -9.23
CA ASN A 187 20.35 -16.12 -9.75
C ASN A 187 20.40 -14.79 -10.52
N TYR A 188 21.43 -13.99 -10.27
CA TYR A 188 21.66 -12.76 -11.02
C TYR A 188 22.97 -12.82 -11.77
N THR A 189 22.89 -12.82 -13.08
CA THR A 189 24.07 -12.96 -13.95
C THR A 189 23.88 -12.08 -15.20
N ASN A 190 24.92 -11.34 -15.57
CA ASN A 190 24.94 -10.51 -16.80
C ASN A 190 23.77 -9.51 -16.93
N GLY A 191 23.31 -8.92 -15.81
CA GLY A 191 22.22 -7.95 -15.85
C GLY A 191 20.82 -8.58 -15.94
N VAL A 192 20.70 -9.90 -15.66
CA VAL A 192 19.42 -10.61 -15.68
C VAL A 192 19.20 -11.32 -14.36
N LEU A 193 18.07 -11.06 -13.71
CA LEU A 193 17.57 -11.87 -12.61
C LEU A 193 16.79 -13.06 -13.17
N THR A 194 17.20 -14.25 -12.80
CA THR A 194 16.50 -15.50 -13.11
C THR A 194 15.87 -16.07 -11.84
N ILE A 195 14.56 -16.27 -11.86
CA ILE A 195 13.79 -16.91 -10.78
C ILE A 195 13.27 -18.23 -11.35
N THR A 196 13.63 -19.34 -10.75
CA THR A 196 13.17 -20.67 -11.15
C THR A 196 12.43 -21.34 -10.00
N VAL A 197 11.18 -21.71 -10.24
CA VAL A 197 10.38 -22.55 -9.34
C VAL A 197 10.15 -23.88 -10.02
N LYS A 198 10.55 -24.96 -9.35
CA LYS A 198 10.37 -26.35 -9.83
C LYS A 198 9.59 -27.13 -8.78
N ASP A 199 8.63 -27.89 -9.23
CA ASP A 199 7.83 -28.82 -8.42
C ASP A 199 7.91 -30.26 -8.96
N THR A 200 7.53 -31.22 -8.11
CA THR A 200 7.40 -32.65 -8.46
C THR A 200 5.93 -33.06 -8.54
N GLY A 201 5.04 -32.12 -8.85
CA GLY A 201 3.60 -32.33 -8.85
C GLY A 201 3.05 -33.05 -10.09
N THR A 202 1.76 -32.85 -10.34
CA THR A 202 1.03 -33.54 -11.40
C THR A 202 1.48 -33.20 -12.82
N GLY A 203 2.22 -32.12 -13.01
CA GLY A 203 2.63 -31.64 -14.33
C GLY A 203 1.47 -31.34 -15.28
N MET A 204 1.80 -30.99 -16.52
CA MET A 204 0.86 -30.52 -17.54
C MET A 204 1.12 -31.18 -18.90
N THR A 205 0.05 -31.40 -19.67
CA THR A 205 0.13 -31.79 -21.09
C THR A 205 0.51 -30.57 -21.95
N GLU A 206 0.89 -30.78 -23.22
CA GLU A 206 1.22 -29.67 -24.13
C GLU A 206 0.04 -28.72 -24.35
N ASP A 207 -1.17 -29.22 -24.48
CA ASP A 207 -2.39 -28.41 -24.61
C ASP A 207 -2.66 -27.59 -23.35
N GLU A 208 -2.47 -28.17 -22.16
CA GLU A 208 -2.60 -27.50 -20.88
C GLU A 208 -1.56 -26.37 -20.72
N GLN A 209 -0.31 -26.59 -21.18
CA GLN A 209 0.76 -25.57 -21.15
C GLN A 209 0.46 -24.35 -22.02
N GLN A 210 -0.22 -24.52 -23.14
CA GLN A 210 -0.62 -23.41 -24.02
C GLN A 210 -1.71 -22.53 -23.38
N GLN A 211 -2.57 -23.12 -22.57
CA GLN A 211 -3.73 -22.45 -21.97
C GLN A 211 -3.47 -21.87 -20.58
N VAL A 212 -2.46 -22.36 -19.85
CA VAL A 212 -2.25 -22.06 -18.43
C VAL A 212 -1.99 -20.58 -18.10
N PHE A 213 -1.56 -19.79 -19.06
CA PHE A 213 -1.38 -18.33 -18.94
C PHE A 213 -2.61 -17.51 -19.34
N GLY A 214 -3.69 -18.16 -19.75
CA GLY A 214 -4.96 -17.51 -20.08
C GLY A 214 -5.70 -17.06 -18.82
N ALA A 215 -6.29 -15.86 -18.86
CA ALA A 215 -7.07 -15.33 -17.75
C ALA A 215 -8.32 -16.20 -17.51
N PHE A 216 -8.59 -16.55 -16.25
CA PHE A 216 -9.71 -17.39 -15.82
C PHE A 216 -9.68 -18.83 -16.40
N GLU A 217 -8.55 -19.26 -16.97
CA GLU A 217 -8.38 -20.62 -17.43
C GLU A 217 -8.02 -21.53 -16.23
N ARG A 218 -8.77 -22.65 -16.11
CA ARG A 218 -8.52 -23.67 -15.09
C ARG A 218 -8.40 -25.02 -15.80
N LEU A 219 -7.32 -25.71 -15.51
CA LEU A 219 -7.14 -27.04 -16.05
C LEU A 219 -8.17 -28.03 -15.45
N SER A 220 -8.63 -28.99 -16.22
CA SER A 220 -9.70 -29.94 -15.84
C SER A 220 -9.43 -30.66 -14.51
N ASN A 221 -8.16 -30.93 -14.20
CA ASN A 221 -7.73 -31.56 -12.94
C ASN A 221 -7.61 -30.58 -11.76
N ALA A 222 -7.67 -29.27 -12.03
CA ALA A 222 -7.61 -28.20 -11.01
C ALA A 222 -9.00 -27.72 -10.58
N ALA A 223 -10.08 -28.27 -11.17
CA ALA A 223 -11.45 -27.85 -10.87
C ALA A 223 -11.85 -28.02 -9.39
N ALA A 224 -11.25 -28.98 -8.69
CA ALA A 224 -11.49 -29.26 -7.27
C ALA A 224 -10.54 -28.47 -6.32
N LYS A 225 -9.48 -27.83 -6.84
CA LYS A 225 -8.51 -27.07 -6.03
C LYS A 225 -8.78 -25.57 -6.18
N ASP A 226 -8.77 -24.85 -5.08
CA ASP A 226 -9.07 -23.40 -5.00
C ASP A 226 -8.24 -22.52 -5.95
N GLY A 227 -8.85 -21.51 -6.55
CA GLY A 227 -8.15 -20.46 -7.33
C GLY A 227 -8.89 -20.03 -8.60
N PHE A 228 -8.69 -18.74 -8.99
CA PHE A 228 -9.41 -18.08 -10.10
C PHE A 228 -8.87 -18.36 -11.51
N GLY A 229 -7.69 -18.96 -11.61
CA GLY A 229 -6.97 -19.02 -12.89
C GLY A 229 -6.39 -17.66 -13.31
N LEU A 230 -6.08 -16.78 -12.35
CA LEU A 230 -5.48 -15.47 -12.59
C LEU A 230 -4.00 -15.40 -12.22
N GLY A 231 -3.51 -16.24 -11.30
CA GLY A 231 -2.16 -16.13 -10.76
C GLY A 231 -1.07 -16.16 -11.83
N LEU A 232 -1.13 -17.09 -12.78
CA LEU A 232 -0.14 -17.17 -13.86
C LEU A 232 -0.31 -16.07 -14.92
N THR A 233 -1.53 -15.57 -15.12
CA THR A 233 -1.78 -14.39 -15.96
C THR A 233 -1.16 -13.13 -15.32
N ILE A 234 -1.32 -12.97 -14.00
CA ILE A 234 -0.68 -11.88 -13.24
C ILE A 234 0.84 -11.98 -13.36
N VAL A 235 1.43 -13.17 -13.17
CA VAL A 235 2.88 -13.37 -13.37
C VAL A 235 3.30 -12.95 -14.77
N LYS A 236 2.59 -13.37 -15.82
CA LYS A 236 2.88 -12.99 -17.21
C LYS A 236 2.82 -11.47 -17.41
N ASN A 237 1.80 -10.80 -16.87
CA ASN A 237 1.63 -9.36 -17.00
C ASN A 237 2.75 -8.61 -16.26
N ILE A 238 3.11 -8.99 -15.03
CA ILE A 238 4.23 -8.41 -14.29
C ILE A 238 5.55 -8.61 -15.03
N VAL A 239 5.82 -9.83 -15.51
CA VAL A 239 7.04 -10.14 -16.29
C VAL A 239 7.11 -9.28 -17.56
N THR A 240 5.99 -9.08 -18.25
CA THR A 240 5.90 -8.21 -19.43
C THR A 240 6.14 -6.74 -19.07
N MET A 241 5.55 -6.25 -17.97
CA MET A 241 5.75 -4.90 -17.45
C MET A 241 7.23 -4.63 -17.11
N LEU A 242 7.93 -5.63 -16.57
CA LEU A 242 9.36 -5.58 -16.25
C LEU A 242 10.26 -5.93 -17.44
N SER A 243 9.71 -6.01 -18.65
CA SER A 243 10.44 -6.33 -19.90
C SER A 243 11.15 -7.70 -19.86
N GLY A 244 10.63 -8.62 -19.07
CA GLY A 244 11.18 -9.95 -18.86
C GLY A 244 10.56 -11.01 -19.79
N LYS A 245 10.91 -12.27 -19.50
CA LYS A 245 10.40 -13.46 -20.19
C LYS A 245 10.06 -14.55 -19.18
N ILE A 246 8.99 -15.29 -19.43
CA ILE A 246 8.63 -16.48 -18.66
C ILE A 246 8.65 -17.71 -19.58
N ARG A 247 9.20 -18.81 -19.07
CA ARG A 247 9.21 -20.12 -19.73
C ARG A 247 8.62 -21.15 -18.81
N LEU A 248 7.94 -22.14 -19.39
CA LEU A 248 7.35 -23.29 -18.72
C LEU A 248 7.86 -24.56 -19.38
N GLU A 249 8.37 -25.47 -18.56
CA GLU A 249 8.70 -26.85 -18.91
C GLU A 249 7.90 -27.75 -17.99
N SER A 250 7.07 -28.59 -18.52
CA SER A 250 6.24 -29.49 -17.72
C SER A 250 5.97 -30.79 -18.46
N GLU A 251 5.92 -31.86 -17.71
CA GLU A 251 5.52 -33.17 -18.21
C GLU A 251 4.54 -33.81 -17.22
N LYS A 252 3.48 -34.43 -17.73
CA LYS A 252 2.44 -35.05 -16.90
C LYS A 252 3.06 -36.07 -15.95
N TRP A 253 2.74 -35.95 -14.66
CA TRP A 253 3.25 -36.78 -13.55
C TRP A 253 4.74 -36.63 -13.23
N LYS A 254 5.45 -35.66 -13.82
CA LYS A 254 6.86 -35.38 -13.50
C LYS A 254 7.08 -34.00 -12.90
N GLY A 255 6.00 -33.21 -12.81
CA GLY A 255 6.03 -31.86 -12.26
C GLY A 255 6.21 -30.79 -13.31
N SER A 256 6.45 -29.55 -12.82
CA SER A 256 6.61 -28.37 -13.67
C SER A 256 7.82 -27.55 -13.24
N ARG A 257 8.38 -26.80 -14.19
CA ARG A 257 9.44 -25.81 -13.97
C ARG A 257 9.04 -24.51 -14.64
N PHE A 258 8.87 -23.49 -13.84
CA PHE A 258 8.69 -22.11 -14.30
C PHE A 258 10.00 -21.35 -14.18
N THR A 259 10.44 -20.71 -15.25
CA THR A 259 11.64 -19.89 -15.27
C THR A 259 11.27 -18.49 -15.73
N VAL A 260 11.51 -17.49 -14.86
CA VAL A 260 11.30 -16.07 -15.12
C VAL A 260 12.66 -15.39 -15.25
N GLU A 261 12.87 -14.67 -16.33
CA GLU A 261 14.08 -13.92 -16.64
C GLU A 261 13.72 -12.44 -16.77
N ILE A 262 14.28 -11.57 -15.92
CA ILE A 262 13.98 -10.12 -15.92
C ILE A 262 15.29 -9.35 -16.03
N PRO A 263 15.44 -8.49 -17.06
CA PRO A 263 16.60 -7.61 -17.18
C PRO A 263 16.58 -6.57 -16.03
N MET A 264 17.68 -6.44 -15.29
CA MET A 264 17.81 -5.54 -14.16
C MET A 264 19.17 -4.85 -14.17
N GLN A 265 19.18 -3.59 -13.77
CA GLN A 265 20.42 -2.87 -13.55
C GLN A 265 20.95 -3.13 -12.15
N LYS A 266 22.26 -3.32 -12.02
CA LYS A 266 22.92 -3.38 -10.72
C LYS A 266 22.84 -2.01 -10.06
N ALA A 267 22.32 -1.92 -8.85
CA ALA A 267 22.29 -0.70 -8.06
C ALA A 267 23.56 -0.58 -7.20
N LYS A 268 23.94 0.64 -6.84
CA LYS A 268 24.94 0.87 -5.80
C LYS A 268 24.35 0.42 -4.46
N GLU A 269 25.16 -0.23 -3.63
CA GLU A 269 24.75 -0.52 -2.25
C GLU A 269 24.42 0.80 -1.55
N LEU A 270 23.19 0.92 -1.12
CA LEU A 270 22.82 1.93 -0.13
C LEU A 270 23.35 1.44 1.22
N PRO A 271 23.89 2.34 2.08
CA PRO A 271 24.16 1.96 3.45
C PRO A 271 22.89 1.35 4.03
N GLU A 272 23.04 0.22 4.70
CA GLU A 272 21.94 -0.43 5.42
C GLU A 272 21.30 0.60 6.35
N LYS A 273 20.16 1.16 5.94
CA LYS A 273 19.22 1.68 6.92
C LYS A 273 18.83 0.45 7.73
N GLU A 274 19.28 0.43 8.97
CA GLU A 274 18.87 -0.56 9.94
C GLU A 274 17.38 -0.82 9.76
N ILE A 275 17.05 -2.08 9.47
CA ILE A 275 15.69 -2.58 9.55
C ILE A 275 15.35 -2.43 11.03
N GLN A 276 14.73 -1.32 11.39
CA GLN A 276 14.13 -1.20 12.70
C GLN A 276 13.07 -2.31 12.77
N THR A 277 13.48 -3.41 13.36
CA THR A 277 12.58 -4.45 13.84
C THR A 277 11.56 -3.73 14.70
N TYR A 278 10.33 -3.64 14.21
CA TYR A 278 9.21 -3.12 14.97
C TYR A 278 8.98 -4.07 16.16
N ILE A 279 9.63 -3.74 17.28
CA ILE A 279 9.35 -4.37 18.57
C ILE A 279 7.93 -3.91 18.90
N HIS A 280 6.98 -4.84 18.96
CA HIS A 280 5.66 -4.62 19.53
C HIS A 280 5.82 -4.08 20.94
N ARG A 281 5.82 -2.76 21.11
CA ARG A 281 5.78 -2.12 22.42
C ARG A 281 4.32 -2.10 22.89
N LYS A 282 4.10 -2.65 24.05
CA LYS A 282 2.79 -2.77 24.73
C LYS A 282 2.19 -1.44 25.22
N ASP A 283 2.95 -0.35 25.23
CA ASP A 283 2.49 0.95 25.70
C ASP A 283 2.10 1.84 24.51
N ARG A 284 0.88 1.62 24.02
CA ARG A 284 0.27 2.43 22.94
C ARG A 284 -0.70 3.43 23.58
N ASN A 285 -0.20 4.60 23.94
CA ASN A 285 -1.04 5.70 24.43
C ASN A 285 -1.39 6.64 23.25
N PHE A 286 -2.15 6.13 22.26
CA PHE A 286 -2.60 6.90 21.12
C PHE A 286 -4.06 7.31 21.27
N ASN A 287 -4.36 8.56 20.92
CA ASN A 287 -5.72 9.02 20.65
C ASN A 287 -5.91 9.05 19.13
N ILE A 288 -6.82 8.24 18.63
CA ILE A 288 -7.11 8.16 17.19
C ILE A 288 -8.52 8.68 16.96
N VAL A 289 -8.73 9.37 15.84
CA VAL A 289 -10.07 9.70 15.35
C VAL A 289 -10.28 9.06 13.98
N ALA A 290 -11.43 8.44 13.77
CA ALA A 290 -11.84 7.87 12.49
C ALA A 290 -13.08 8.59 11.96
N SER A 291 -13.03 8.98 10.68
CA SER A 291 -14.13 9.64 9.97
C SER A 291 -14.52 8.84 8.73
N ASP A 292 -15.78 8.38 8.69
CA ASP A 292 -16.35 7.63 7.57
C ASP A 292 -17.88 7.81 7.57
N ASN A 293 -18.52 7.77 6.41
CA ASN A 293 -19.98 7.83 6.35
C ASN A 293 -20.67 6.49 6.66
N ASP A 294 -19.91 5.40 6.80
CA ASP A 294 -20.41 4.07 7.18
C ASP A 294 -20.28 3.86 8.70
N GLU A 295 -21.39 4.02 9.41
CA GLU A 295 -21.45 3.83 10.87
C GLU A 295 -21.03 2.41 11.30
N VAL A 296 -21.29 1.39 10.47
CA VAL A 296 -20.91 0.00 10.78
C VAL A 296 -19.39 -0.15 10.72
N LEU A 297 -18.76 0.47 9.72
CA LEU A 297 -17.31 0.51 9.61
C LEU A 297 -16.67 1.28 10.79
N LEU A 298 -17.25 2.42 11.18
CA LEU A 298 -16.79 3.19 12.33
C LEU A 298 -16.86 2.40 13.63
N LEU A 299 -17.96 1.67 13.86
CA LEU A 299 -18.11 0.80 15.02
C LEU A 299 -17.05 -0.32 15.00
N MET A 300 -16.82 -0.94 13.84
CA MET A 300 -15.80 -1.97 13.67
C MET A 300 -14.39 -1.42 13.94
N LEU A 301 -14.04 -0.24 13.45
CA LEU A 301 -12.76 0.42 13.70
C LEU A 301 -12.55 0.68 15.18
N LYS A 302 -13.58 1.19 15.87
CA LYS A 302 -13.55 1.43 17.31
C LYS A 302 -13.26 0.16 18.09
N GLU A 303 -13.91 -0.96 17.73
CA GLU A 303 -13.68 -2.26 18.35
C GLU A 303 -12.28 -2.83 18.04
N MET A 304 -11.81 -2.69 16.79
CA MET A 304 -10.46 -3.13 16.39
C MET A 304 -9.38 -2.41 17.19
N TYR A 305 -9.49 -1.08 17.35
CA TYR A 305 -8.54 -0.31 18.16
C TYR A 305 -8.66 -0.62 19.65
N ALA A 306 -9.88 -0.83 20.17
CA ALA A 306 -10.11 -1.18 21.56
C ALA A 306 -9.49 -2.54 21.94
N GLN A 307 -9.48 -3.54 21.05
CA GLN A 307 -8.81 -4.82 21.27
C GLN A 307 -7.29 -4.67 21.46
N GLU A 308 -6.69 -3.65 20.85
CA GLU A 308 -5.26 -3.33 20.98
C GLU A 308 -4.99 -2.30 22.10
N GLY A 309 -6.01 -1.94 22.89
CA GLY A 309 -5.90 -0.98 23.99
C GLY A 309 -5.78 0.47 23.56
N ILE A 310 -6.15 0.80 22.30
CA ILE A 310 -6.08 2.14 21.73
C ILE A 310 -7.46 2.78 21.76
N HIS A 311 -7.53 4.04 22.21
CA HIS A 311 -8.77 4.81 22.19
C HIS A 311 -9.02 5.40 20.80
N CYS A 312 -10.20 5.09 20.23
CA CYS A 312 -10.63 5.61 18.93
C CYS A 312 -11.97 6.33 19.07
N ASP A 313 -11.97 7.63 18.79
CA ASP A 313 -13.19 8.42 18.61
C ASP A 313 -13.64 8.33 17.15
N THR A 314 -14.95 8.41 16.91
CA THR A 314 -15.51 8.24 15.56
C THR A 314 -16.49 9.37 15.24
N CYS A 315 -16.52 9.82 13.99
CA CYS A 315 -17.45 10.82 13.47
C CYS A 315 -17.87 10.50 12.03
N THR A 316 -19.05 10.97 11.67
CA THR A 316 -19.64 10.71 10.34
C THR A 316 -19.49 11.88 9.37
N ASP A 317 -19.16 13.08 9.86
CA ASP A 317 -19.03 14.28 9.04
C ASP A 317 -17.85 15.17 9.47
N ALA A 318 -17.46 16.07 8.57
CA ALA A 318 -16.31 16.96 8.76
C ALA A 318 -16.54 18.02 9.86
N ALA A 319 -17.77 18.44 10.11
CA ALA A 319 -18.08 19.46 11.12
C ALA A 319 -17.90 18.86 12.53
N GLU A 320 -18.36 17.64 12.74
CA GLU A 320 -18.15 16.88 13.97
C GLU A 320 -16.66 16.62 14.19
N LEU A 321 -15.92 16.23 13.14
CA LEU A 321 -14.48 16.04 13.19
C LEU A 321 -13.76 17.31 13.65
N MET A 322 -14.07 18.47 13.07
CA MET A 322 -13.45 19.74 13.42
C MET A 322 -13.72 20.14 14.87
N GLU A 323 -14.92 19.86 15.37
CA GLU A 323 -15.26 20.09 16.78
C GLU A 323 -14.50 19.14 17.73
N MET A 324 -14.32 17.86 17.33
CA MET A 324 -13.51 16.91 18.08
C MET A 324 -12.04 17.33 18.15
N VAL A 325 -11.44 17.73 17.01
CA VAL A 325 -10.05 18.23 16.94
C VAL A 325 -9.86 19.52 17.74
N ARG A 326 -10.91 20.35 17.88
CA ARG A 326 -10.89 21.54 18.75
C ARG A 326 -10.79 21.18 20.23
N ARG A 327 -11.48 20.13 20.65
CA ARG A 327 -11.58 19.74 22.08
C ARG A 327 -10.43 18.87 22.56
N LYS A 328 -9.84 18.08 21.65
CA LYS A 328 -8.84 17.06 21.98
C LYS A 328 -7.82 16.93 20.85
N GLU A 329 -6.56 16.76 21.21
CA GLU A 329 -5.52 16.43 20.24
C GLU A 329 -5.52 14.94 19.91
N TYR A 330 -5.33 14.62 18.64
CA TYR A 330 -5.27 13.26 18.14
C TYR A 330 -3.89 12.97 17.53
N ASN A 331 -3.42 11.74 17.71
CA ASN A 331 -2.14 11.27 17.17
C ASN A 331 -2.26 10.81 15.70
N LEU A 332 -3.48 10.48 15.28
CA LEU A 332 -3.79 10.02 13.92
C LEU A 332 -5.26 10.29 13.60
N LEU A 333 -5.52 10.70 12.36
CA LEU A 333 -6.84 10.70 11.73
C LEU A 333 -6.86 9.59 10.67
N LEU A 334 -7.81 8.69 10.76
CA LEU A 334 -8.18 7.76 9.70
C LEU A 334 -9.45 8.27 9.01
N THR A 335 -9.43 8.50 7.70
CA THR A 335 -10.60 9.02 6.96
C THR A 335 -10.87 8.23 5.70
N ASP A 336 -12.15 8.13 5.30
CA ASP A 336 -12.47 7.64 3.95
C ASP A 336 -12.10 8.68 2.89
N LEU A 337 -11.74 8.20 1.69
CA LEU A 337 -11.46 9.08 0.56
C LEU A 337 -12.75 9.63 -0.06
N ASN A 338 -13.82 8.81 -0.07
CA ASN A 338 -15.06 9.08 -0.80
C ASN A 338 -16.24 9.29 0.16
N MET A 339 -16.25 10.41 0.89
CA MET A 339 -17.39 10.80 1.70
C MET A 339 -18.37 11.68 0.89
N PRO A 340 -19.70 11.62 1.16
CA PRO A 340 -20.71 12.32 0.35
C PRO A 340 -20.58 13.84 0.36
N ASP A 341 -20.27 14.44 1.52
CA ASP A 341 -20.31 15.88 1.74
C ASP A 341 -18.96 16.57 1.46
N ILE A 342 -17.86 15.88 1.74
CA ILE A 342 -16.49 16.35 1.52
C ILE A 342 -15.60 15.15 1.24
N ASN A 343 -14.83 15.20 0.17
CA ASN A 343 -13.88 14.10 -0.10
C ASN A 343 -12.62 14.22 0.77
N GLY A 344 -11.87 13.11 0.89
CA GLY A 344 -10.67 13.07 1.74
C GLY A 344 -9.61 14.11 1.39
N PHE A 345 -9.49 14.53 0.13
CA PHE A 345 -8.56 15.58 -0.29
C PHE A 345 -9.00 16.96 0.20
N GLU A 346 -10.28 17.28 0.04
CA GLU A 346 -10.87 18.53 0.53
C GLU A 346 -10.83 18.60 2.05
N LEU A 347 -11.05 17.46 2.73
CA LEU A 347 -10.91 17.35 4.19
C LEU A 347 -9.48 17.63 4.64
N LEU A 348 -8.48 17.07 3.95
CA LEU A 348 -7.07 17.33 4.24
C LEU A 348 -6.73 18.81 4.06
N GLU A 349 -7.20 19.45 2.97
CA GLU A 349 -7.00 20.88 2.71
C GLU A 349 -7.69 21.75 3.78
N LEU A 350 -8.91 21.40 4.18
CA LEU A 350 -9.63 22.06 5.27
C LEU A 350 -8.84 21.99 6.59
N LEU A 351 -8.32 20.82 6.96
CA LEU A 351 -7.50 20.64 8.15
C LEU A 351 -6.23 21.49 8.10
N ARG A 352 -5.50 21.47 6.99
CA ARG A 352 -4.23 22.20 6.84
C ARG A 352 -4.41 23.72 6.78
N SER A 353 -5.56 24.20 6.30
CA SER A 353 -5.90 25.63 6.26
C SER A 353 -6.54 26.14 7.56
N SER A 354 -7.03 25.27 8.41
CA SER A 354 -7.64 25.65 9.68
C SER A 354 -6.59 25.77 10.79
N ASN A 355 -6.89 26.63 11.79
CA ASN A 355 -6.05 26.79 12.98
C ASN A 355 -6.79 26.29 14.22
N VAL A 356 -7.21 25.02 14.20
CA VAL A 356 -8.04 24.41 15.23
C VAL A 356 -7.31 23.20 15.83
N GLY A 357 -6.99 23.23 17.12
CA GLY A 357 -6.27 22.16 17.79
C GLY A 357 -4.96 21.80 17.08
N ASN A 358 -4.76 20.52 16.77
CA ASN A 358 -3.62 20.05 15.98
C ASN A 358 -3.98 19.74 14.51
N SER A 359 -5.03 20.37 13.96
CA SER A 359 -5.52 20.14 12.59
C SER A 359 -4.43 20.28 11.51
N GLN A 360 -3.50 21.21 11.67
CA GLN A 360 -2.43 21.45 10.70
C GLN A 360 -1.37 20.36 10.68
N THR A 361 -1.18 19.64 11.78
CA THR A 361 -0.06 18.70 11.98
C THR A 361 -0.49 17.26 12.17
N ILE A 362 -1.78 17.00 12.48
CA ILE A 362 -2.30 15.63 12.63
C ILE A 362 -2.00 14.80 11.37
N PRO A 363 -1.35 13.64 11.51
CA PRO A 363 -1.18 12.73 10.40
C PRO A 363 -2.53 12.19 9.93
N VAL A 364 -2.78 12.26 8.63
CA VAL A 364 -4.02 11.77 8.02
C VAL A 364 -3.72 10.54 7.19
N VAL A 365 -4.28 9.42 7.59
CA VAL A 365 -4.28 8.16 6.83
C VAL A 365 -5.62 8.05 6.12
N VAL A 366 -5.59 7.76 4.83
CA VAL A 366 -6.80 7.57 4.05
C VAL A 366 -7.12 6.08 3.92
N ALA A 367 -8.35 5.70 4.25
CA ALA A 367 -8.89 4.37 3.97
C ALA A 367 -9.68 4.40 2.66
N THR A 368 -9.32 3.61 1.67
CA THR A 368 -9.97 3.66 0.35
C THR A 368 -10.14 2.28 -0.27
N ALA A 369 -11.11 2.14 -1.18
CA ALA A 369 -11.23 0.92 -1.97
C ALA A 369 -10.02 0.78 -2.90
N SER A 370 -9.44 -0.41 -2.95
CA SER A 370 -8.30 -0.73 -3.83
C SER A 370 -8.63 -0.37 -5.28
N GLY A 371 -7.81 0.47 -5.91
CA GLY A 371 -7.97 0.87 -7.33
C GLY A 371 -8.40 2.31 -7.58
N SER A 372 -8.80 3.07 -6.56
CA SER A 372 -9.23 4.47 -6.74
C SER A 372 -8.09 5.48 -6.83
N CYS A 373 -6.96 5.25 -6.16
CA CYS A 373 -5.77 6.12 -6.18
C CYS A 373 -4.49 5.32 -5.98
N ASP A 374 -3.36 5.85 -6.48
CA ASP A 374 -2.04 5.31 -6.18
C ASP A 374 -1.57 5.80 -4.79
N ALA A 375 -0.95 4.92 -3.99
CA ALA A 375 -0.43 5.27 -2.68
C ALA A 375 0.59 6.43 -2.74
N GLU A 376 1.43 6.46 -3.78
CA GLU A 376 2.39 7.56 -3.98
C GLU A 376 1.71 8.89 -4.31
N GLU A 377 0.63 8.87 -5.07
CA GLU A 377 -0.16 10.07 -5.35
C GLU A 377 -0.78 10.63 -4.05
N LEU A 378 -1.28 9.76 -3.18
CA LEU A 378 -1.82 10.14 -1.89
C LEU A 378 -0.75 10.76 -0.97
N LEU A 379 0.42 10.13 -0.89
CA LEU A 379 1.55 10.66 -0.13
C LEU A 379 2.04 12.01 -0.68
N ALA A 380 2.12 12.16 -2.01
CA ALA A 380 2.51 13.41 -2.66
C ALA A 380 1.52 14.57 -2.39
N LYS A 381 0.25 14.25 -2.12
CA LYS A 381 -0.79 15.21 -1.75
C LYS A 381 -0.82 15.54 -0.25
N GLY A 382 0.04 14.93 0.56
CA GLY A 382 0.21 15.25 1.97
C GLY A 382 -0.49 14.31 2.96
N PHE A 383 -1.04 13.18 2.51
CA PHE A 383 -1.46 12.11 3.41
C PHE A 383 -0.24 11.43 4.04
N ALA A 384 -0.35 11.03 5.30
CA ALA A 384 0.70 10.32 6.01
C ALA A 384 0.80 8.84 5.62
N GLY A 385 -0.29 8.28 5.09
CA GLY A 385 -0.37 6.89 4.66
C GLY A 385 -1.70 6.56 4.01
N CYS A 386 -1.81 5.35 3.49
CA CYS A 386 -3.05 4.81 2.96
C CYS A 386 -3.30 3.39 3.47
N LEU A 387 -4.57 3.02 3.59
CA LEU A 387 -5.06 1.71 3.97
C LEU A 387 -6.12 1.27 2.96
N PHE A 388 -5.94 0.11 2.34
CA PHE A 388 -6.87 -0.35 1.32
C PHE A 388 -7.97 -1.22 1.92
N LYS A 389 -9.23 -0.85 1.70
CA LYS A 389 -10.40 -1.64 2.08
C LYS A 389 -10.56 -2.84 1.12
N PRO A 390 -10.79 -4.07 1.60
CA PRO A 390 -10.91 -4.50 3.00
C PRO A 390 -9.54 -4.75 3.67
N PHE A 391 -9.38 -4.38 4.94
CA PHE A 391 -8.15 -4.51 5.72
C PHE A 391 -8.36 -5.35 6.99
N SER A 392 -7.27 -5.90 7.52
CA SER A 392 -7.22 -6.64 8.78
C SER A 392 -6.82 -5.73 9.95
N ILE A 393 -6.99 -6.23 11.18
CA ILE A 393 -6.49 -5.56 12.40
C ILE A 393 -4.97 -5.34 12.30
N SER A 394 -4.23 -6.34 11.80
CA SER A 394 -2.76 -6.23 11.67
C SER A 394 -2.35 -5.11 10.71
N GLU A 395 -3.00 -5.00 9.56
CA GLU A 395 -2.74 -3.93 8.57
C GLU A 395 -3.10 -2.55 9.13
N LEU A 396 -4.24 -2.46 9.84
CA LEU A 396 -4.67 -1.23 10.51
C LEU A 396 -3.63 -0.79 11.55
N MET A 397 -3.14 -1.72 12.38
CA MET A 397 -2.15 -1.42 13.40
C MET A 397 -0.79 -1.05 12.81
N GLU A 398 -0.34 -1.75 11.77
CA GLU A 398 0.93 -1.46 11.09
C GLU A 398 0.94 -0.02 10.53
N VAL A 399 -0.14 0.38 9.84
CA VAL A 399 -0.25 1.73 9.29
C VAL A 399 -0.36 2.77 10.42
N SER A 400 -1.12 2.48 11.46
CA SER A 400 -1.26 3.37 12.62
C SER A 400 0.06 3.55 13.36
N ASP A 401 0.80 2.48 13.63
CA ASP A 401 2.11 2.52 14.30
C ASP A 401 3.17 3.26 13.47
N ARG A 402 3.07 3.21 12.16
CA ARG A 402 3.99 3.88 11.24
C ARG A 402 3.70 5.38 11.14
N CYS A 403 2.43 5.76 11.09
CA CYS A 403 2.00 7.12 10.75
C CYS A 403 1.65 7.99 11.97
N ALA A 404 1.23 7.38 13.11
CA ALA A 404 0.87 8.16 14.29
C ALA A 404 2.04 8.96 14.86
N ILE A 405 1.75 10.15 15.35
CA ILE A 405 2.72 10.95 16.11
C ILE A 405 3.06 10.19 17.38
N LYS A 406 4.31 9.78 17.51
CA LYS A 406 4.83 9.10 18.71
C LYS A 406 5.45 10.13 19.62
N GLU A 407 5.08 10.14 20.89
CA GLU A 407 5.86 10.85 21.89
C GLU A 407 7.26 10.21 21.97
N ALA A 408 8.29 11.04 22.12
CA ALA A 408 9.65 10.53 22.29
C ALA A 408 9.70 9.64 23.55
N PRO A 409 10.28 8.44 23.50
CA PRO A 409 10.24 7.47 24.59
C PRO A 409 10.79 7.96 25.96
N ASP A 410 11.64 8.99 25.95
CA ASP A 410 12.29 9.59 27.12
C ASP A 410 12.00 11.10 27.28
N GLY A 411 11.05 11.66 26.53
CA GLY A 411 10.79 13.11 26.51
C GLY A 411 12.00 13.95 26.05
N LYS A 412 13.04 13.34 25.49
CA LYS A 412 14.22 14.03 24.96
C LYS A 412 13.98 14.49 23.53
N PRO A 413 14.46 15.71 23.15
CA PRO A 413 14.38 16.20 21.79
C PRO A 413 15.05 15.26 20.78
N ASP A 414 14.37 15.02 19.65
CA ASP A 414 14.85 14.21 18.53
C ASP A 414 15.30 15.15 17.39
N PHE A 415 16.61 15.23 17.16
CA PHE A 415 17.17 16.11 16.12
C PHE A 415 17.23 15.48 14.74
N SER A 416 16.88 14.19 14.58
CA SER A 416 17.06 13.44 13.35
C SER A 416 16.37 14.07 12.14
N ALA A 417 15.16 14.58 12.34
CA ALA A 417 14.40 15.26 11.29
C ALA A 417 15.05 16.58 10.87
N LEU A 418 15.52 17.37 11.83
CA LEU A 418 16.21 18.65 11.58
C LEU A 418 17.52 18.43 10.82
N LEU A 419 18.29 17.43 11.19
CA LEU A 419 19.60 17.11 10.61
C LEU A 419 19.48 16.52 9.18
N SER A 420 18.33 16.01 8.81
CA SER A 420 18.09 15.51 7.44
C SER A 420 18.11 16.60 6.35
N TYR A 421 18.01 17.87 6.72
CA TYR A 421 18.05 19.00 5.78
C TYR A 421 19.48 19.42 5.36
N GLY A 422 20.52 18.81 5.92
CA GLY A 422 21.93 19.07 5.61
C GLY A 422 22.54 20.25 6.37
N ASN A 423 23.87 20.30 6.45
CA ASN A 423 24.65 21.27 7.21
C ASN A 423 24.30 21.31 8.72
N GLU A 424 24.49 20.16 9.33
CA GLU A 424 24.03 19.79 10.68
C GLU A 424 24.44 20.82 11.75
N ALA A 425 25.70 21.25 11.76
CA ALA A 425 26.21 22.22 12.73
C ALA A 425 25.49 23.58 12.63
N VAL A 426 25.26 24.06 11.41
CA VAL A 426 24.58 25.36 11.17
C VAL A 426 23.10 25.28 11.56
N MET A 427 22.44 24.15 11.28
CA MET A 427 21.02 23.98 11.64
C MET A 427 20.83 23.92 13.15
N LEU A 428 21.72 23.22 13.87
CA LEU A 428 21.70 23.18 15.34
C LEU A 428 22.01 24.55 15.96
N GLU A 429 22.97 25.30 15.41
CA GLU A 429 23.30 26.65 15.88
C GLU A 429 22.12 27.62 15.68
N LYS A 430 21.45 27.55 14.55
CA LYS A 430 20.27 28.35 14.28
C LYS A 430 19.12 27.99 15.23
N LEU A 431 18.86 26.70 15.43
CA LEU A 431 17.86 26.23 16.39
C LEU A 431 18.13 26.79 17.80
N MET A 432 19.37 26.67 18.30
CA MET A 432 19.74 27.17 19.63
C MET A 432 19.52 28.68 19.75
N THR A 433 19.97 29.43 18.76
CA THR A 433 19.86 30.92 18.76
C THR A 433 18.40 31.38 18.73
N GLU A 434 17.57 30.75 17.89
CA GLU A 434 16.15 31.08 17.81
C GLU A 434 15.41 30.69 19.10
N THR A 435 15.65 29.45 19.61
CA THR A 435 15.04 28.98 20.86
C THR A 435 15.42 29.89 22.03
N GLU A 436 16.68 30.27 22.17
CA GLU A 436 17.13 31.16 23.26
C GLU A 436 16.46 32.55 23.21
N LYS A 437 16.36 33.14 22.02
CA LYS A 437 15.68 34.44 21.82
C LYS A 437 14.20 34.37 22.19
N GLU A 438 13.50 33.31 21.76
CA GLU A 438 12.07 33.17 22.03
C GLU A 438 11.81 32.85 23.50
N MET A 439 12.67 32.07 24.15
CA MET A 439 12.62 31.82 25.59
C MET A 439 12.75 33.09 26.41
N GLN A 440 13.61 34.01 25.99
CA GLN A 440 13.74 35.33 26.63
C GLN A 440 12.45 36.12 26.47
N THR A 441 11.84 36.11 25.28
CA THR A 441 10.60 36.82 24.99
C THR A 441 9.40 36.25 25.77
N ILE A 442 9.36 34.92 25.98
CA ILE A 442 8.36 34.26 26.85
C ILE A 442 8.50 34.70 28.30
N ARG A 443 9.72 34.80 28.84
CA ARG A 443 9.95 35.28 30.20
C ARG A 443 9.44 36.72 30.39
N GLU A 444 9.71 37.59 29.40
CA GLU A 444 9.24 38.97 29.41
C GLU A 444 7.71 39.06 29.37
N ALA A 445 7.07 38.32 28.41
CA ALA A 445 5.62 38.28 28.28
C ALA A 445 4.92 37.73 29.53
N ALA A 446 5.50 36.69 30.16
CA ALA A 446 4.99 36.15 31.41
C ALA A 446 5.11 37.13 32.57
N THR A 447 6.21 37.89 32.66
CA THR A 447 6.42 38.92 33.68
C THR A 447 5.46 40.10 33.50
N GLU A 448 5.19 40.48 32.25
CA GLU A 448 4.25 41.53 31.88
C GLU A 448 2.78 41.08 31.95
N LYS A 449 2.51 39.79 32.17
CA LYS A 449 1.19 39.15 32.12
C LYS A 449 0.46 39.36 30.79
N ASP A 450 1.20 39.47 29.69
CA ASP A 450 0.65 39.65 28.35
C ASP A 450 0.28 38.30 27.76
N LEU A 451 -0.95 37.86 28.01
CA LEU A 451 -1.47 36.56 27.55
C LEU A 451 -1.54 36.45 26.02
N ARG A 452 -1.77 37.58 25.31
CA ARG A 452 -1.81 37.59 23.84
C ARG A 452 -0.41 37.37 23.24
N LYS A 453 0.59 37.98 23.84
CA LYS A 453 1.99 37.80 23.43
C LYS A 453 2.47 36.41 23.75
N LEU A 454 2.09 35.83 24.90
CA LEU A 454 2.37 34.45 25.26
C LEU A 454 1.72 33.47 24.28
N ASP A 455 0.48 33.67 23.88
CA ASP A 455 -0.21 32.86 22.91
C ASP A 455 0.47 32.85 21.54
N SER A 456 0.79 34.02 21.01
CA SER A 456 1.50 34.15 19.73
C SER A 456 2.87 33.49 19.74
N LEU A 457 3.62 33.57 20.83
CA LEU A 457 4.93 32.93 20.99
C LEU A 457 4.82 31.41 21.12
N THR A 458 3.84 30.94 21.88
CA THR A 458 3.56 29.51 22.01
C THR A 458 3.24 28.89 20.65
N HIS A 459 2.45 29.58 19.85
CA HIS A 459 2.13 29.15 18.50
C HIS A 459 3.36 29.11 17.58
N HIS A 460 4.22 30.14 17.64
CA HIS A 460 5.41 30.22 16.80
C HIS A 460 6.45 29.13 17.13
N LEU A 461 6.74 28.92 18.42
CA LEU A 461 7.67 27.87 18.89
C LEU A 461 7.18 26.46 18.61
N ARG A 462 5.87 26.25 18.61
CA ARG A 462 5.27 24.93 18.46
C ARG A 462 5.74 24.23 17.20
N SER A 463 5.77 24.90 16.05
CA SER A 463 6.19 24.31 14.76
C SER A 463 7.63 23.77 14.79
N SER A 464 8.55 24.50 15.45
CA SER A 464 9.95 24.10 15.57
C SER A 464 10.12 22.94 16.56
N TRP A 465 9.40 22.96 17.67
CA TRP A 465 9.50 21.93 18.70
C TRP A 465 8.75 20.64 18.35
N GLU A 466 7.71 20.70 17.52
CA GLU A 466 7.05 19.52 16.93
C GLU A 466 8.01 18.69 16.07
N ILE A 467 8.86 19.34 15.29
CA ILE A 467 9.91 18.65 14.49
C ILE A 467 10.86 17.88 15.43
N LEU A 468 11.13 18.45 16.61
CA LEU A 468 11.98 17.84 17.63
C LEU A 468 11.23 16.87 18.55
N ARG A 469 9.93 16.68 18.39
CA ARG A 469 9.04 15.91 19.28
C ARG A 469 9.14 16.35 20.75
N ALA A 470 9.33 17.64 20.99
CA ALA A 470 9.59 18.22 22.30
C ALA A 470 8.54 19.26 22.72
N ASP A 471 7.43 19.36 21.99
CA ASP A 471 6.41 20.42 22.07
C ASP A 471 5.35 20.21 23.16
N GLN A 472 5.40 19.12 23.94
CA GLN A 472 4.42 18.80 24.98
C GLN A 472 4.18 19.96 25.99
N PRO A 473 5.21 20.66 26.52
CA PRO A 473 4.97 21.78 27.42
C PRO A 473 4.30 22.98 26.73
N LEU A 474 4.57 23.19 25.43
CA LEU A 474 3.90 24.23 24.63
C LEU A 474 2.42 23.92 24.41
N ARG A 475 2.07 22.64 24.19
CA ARG A 475 0.67 22.19 24.09
C ARG A 475 -0.11 22.44 25.37
N GLU A 476 0.53 22.20 26.50
CA GLU A 476 -0.08 22.39 27.81
C GLU A 476 -0.33 23.87 28.10
N LEU A 477 0.65 24.72 27.81
CA LEU A 477 0.52 26.17 27.91
C LEU A 477 -0.58 26.71 26.96
N TYR A 478 -0.60 26.25 25.70
CA TYR A 478 -1.63 26.61 24.73
C TYR A 478 -3.03 26.24 25.20
N ARG A 479 -3.23 25.02 25.76
CA ARG A 479 -4.52 24.59 26.32
C ARG A 479 -5.01 25.47 27.45
N LEU A 480 -4.09 25.90 28.31
CA LEU A 480 -4.42 26.81 29.42
C LEU A 480 -4.82 28.19 28.93
N LEU A 481 -4.13 28.73 27.92
CA LEU A 481 -4.41 30.04 27.32
C LEU A 481 -5.77 30.06 26.55
N HIS A 482 -6.24 28.92 26.07
CA HIS A 482 -7.51 28.78 25.31
C HIS A 482 -8.62 28.07 26.10
N SER A 483 -8.46 27.88 27.41
CA SER A 483 -9.52 27.32 28.26
C SER A 483 -10.65 28.33 28.49
N ASP A 484 -11.90 27.86 28.54
CA ASP A 484 -13.08 28.69 28.85
C ASP A 484 -13.06 29.26 30.26
N VAL A 485 -12.18 28.74 31.12
CA VAL A 485 -11.97 29.17 32.49
C VAL A 485 -10.60 29.90 32.55
N ILE A 486 -10.59 31.13 33.03
CA ILE A 486 -9.33 31.87 33.25
C ILE A 486 -8.42 31.03 34.15
N PRO A 487 -7.23 30.62 33.67
CA PRO A 487 -6.35 29.76 34.46
C PRO A 487 -5.86 30.49 35.71
N ASP A 488 -5.72 29.76 36.80
CA ASP A 488 -5.09 30.25 38.02
C ASP A 488 -3.65 30.70 37.72
N GLU A 489 -3.24 31.83 38.29
CA GLU A 489 -1.92 32.43 38.08
C GLU A 489 -0.77 31.45 38.43
N GLU A 490 -0.99 30.59 39.41
CA GLU A 490 -0.03 29.58 39.83
C GLU A 490 0.10 28.47 38.78
N VAL A 491 -1.02 28.01 38.20
CA VAL A 491 -1.06 26.99 37.15
C VAL A 491 -0.40 27.52 35.85
N LEU A 492 -0.71 28.75 35.47
CA LEU A 492 -0.09 29.39 34.30
C LEU A 492 1.42 29.54 34.48
N SER A 493 1.86 29.97 35.68
CA SER A 493 3.27 30.09 36.00
C SER A 493 4.02 28.77 35.91
N HIS A 494 3.43 27.68 36.40
CA HIS A 494 4.03 26.35 36.27
C HIS A 494 4.15 25.90 34.82
N ALA A 495 3.14 26.14 33.99
CA ALA A 495 3.19 25.81 32.57
C ALA A 495 4.29 26.61 31.82
N VAL A 496 4.41 27.89 32.09
CA VAL A 496 5.49 28.71 31.55
C VAL A 496 6.87 28.19 31.99
N ILE A 497 7.04 27.86 33.26
CA ILE A 497 8.30 27.27 33.77
C ILE A 497 8.62 25.94 33.06
N ALA A 498 7.63 25.12 32.81
CA ALA A 498 7.83 23.86 32.07
C ALA A 498 8.34 24.11 30.65
N VAL A 499 7.77 25.08 29.94
CA VAL A 499 8.26 25.51 28.61
C VAL A 499 9.70 26.01 28.68
N LEU A 500 10.01 26.86 29.66
CA LEU A 500 11.37 27.42 29.85
C LEU A 500 12.41 26.30 30.13
N ASN A 501 12.05 25.35 30.96
CA ASN A 501 12.94 24.22 31.27
C ASN A 501 13.18 23.33 30.05
N LYS A 502 12.12 23.08 29.26
CA LYS A 502 12.24 22.28 28.03
C LYS A 502 13.09 22.98 26.97
N GLY A 503 12.94 24.30 26.79
CA GLY A 503 13.81 25.05 25.90
C GLY A 503 15.27 25.03 26.31
N ALA A 504 15.56 25.14 27.61
CA ALA A 504 16.92 24.98 28.12
C ALA A 504 17.51 23.58 27.87
N GLU A 505 16.67 22.53 27.98
CA GLU A 505 17.05 21.16 27.64
C GLU A 505 17.35 20.99 26.15
N ILE A 506 16.52 21.55 25.26
CA ILE A 506 16.74 21.55 23.80
C ILE A 506 18.08 22.20 23.47
N ILE A 507 18.35 23.39 24.00
CA ILE A 507 19.61 24.11 23.76
C ILE A 507 20.82 23.27 24.21
N ARG A 508 20.77 22.71 25.42
CA ARG A 508 21.85 21.89 25.96
C ARG A 508 22.13 20.65 25.11
N LEU A 509 21.08 19.92 24.72
CA LEU A 509 21.21 18.70 23.91
C LEU A 509 21.63 19.01 22.46
N ALA A 510 21.15 20.14 21.90
CA ALA A 510 21.58 20.60 20.58
C ALA A 510 23.07 20.97 20.56
N GLU A 511 23.59 21.58 21.64
CA GLU A 511 25.02 21.88 21.79
C GLU A 511 25.87 20.60 21.92
N GLU A 512 25.39 19.60 22.67
CA GLU A 512 26.04 18.29 22.77
C GLU A 512 26.09 17.57 21.40
N GLU A 513 24.99 17.67 20.64
CA GLU A 513 24.88 17.07 19.29
C GLU A 513 25.80 17.81 18.31
N ARG A 514 25.81 19.16 18.30
CA ARG A 514 26.66 20.00 17.44
C ARG A 514 28.14 19.67 17.58
N ARG A 515 28.62 19.44 18.81
CA ARG A 515 30.03 19.08 19.10
C ARG A 515 30.47 17.79 18.43
N LYS A 516 29.55 16.86 18.11
CA LYS A 516 29.89 15.63 17.39
C LYS A 516 30.27 15.91 15.93
N TYR A 517 29.69 16.94 15.33
CA TYR A 517 29.94 17.32 13.94
C TYR A 517 31.10 18.33 13.77
N GLU A 518 31.53 19.00 14.83
CA GLU A 518 32.73 19.87 14.81
C GLU A 518 34.03 19.10 15.00
N ASN A 519 33.99 17.89 15.57
CA ASN A 519 35.15 17.06 15.87
C ASN A 519 35.35 15.88 14.91
N GLY A 520 34.55 15.72 13.85
CA GLY A 520 34.67 14.73 12.79
C GLY A 520 34.96 15.41 11.47
#